data_94a3b2923efd0e2f86ca8bd350095f04
#
_entry.id   94a3b2923efd0e2f86ca8bd350095f04
#
_cell.length_a   1.000
_cell.length_b   1.000
_cell.length_c   1.000
_cell.angle_alpha   90.00
_cell.angle_beta   90.00
_cell.angle_gamma   90.00
#
_symmetry.space_group_name_H-M   'P 1'
#
loop_
_entity.id
_entity.type
_entity.pdbx_description
1 polymer ?
#
loop_
_entity_poly.entity_id
_entity_poly.type
_entity_poly.pdbx_seq_one_letter_code
_entity_poly.pdbx_strand_id
1 'polypeptide(L)'
;LEELLRRSRFIFVTATITTDNTSLLNAERLEWMQPGAMLILLSRAAIADFGDLRKFADAGRIRVATDVFPEEPVALNDPIRTTKNMLLSAHRAGALTSALQEIGKLVMEDLELIGKGLPPVSCKRAQLETVTQIRSKPIEKT
;
A
#
# COMPACT_ATOMS: atom_id res chain seq x y z
N LEU A 1 -15.90 3.14 -0.33
CA LEU A 1 -15.04 1.97 -0.53
C LEU A 1 -15.80 0.81 -1.17
N GLU A 2 -16.95 0.41 -0.64
CA GLU A 2 -17.74 -0.72 -1.13
C GLU A 2 -18.04 -0.61 -2.62
N GLU A 3 -18.57 0.52 -3.08
CA GLU A 3 -18.88 0.75 -4.49
C GLU A 3 -17.65 0.60 -5.39
N LEU A 4 -16.48 1.12 -4.94
CA LEU A 4 -15.22 0.98 -5.65
C LEU A 4 -14.84 -0.51 -5.80
N LEU A 5 -14.88 -1.27 -4.71
CA LEU A 5 -14.51 -2.70 -4.72
C LEU A 5 -15.48 -3.51 -5.59
N ARG A 6 -16.78 -3.23 -5.55
CA ARG A 6 -17.79 -3.94 -6.35
C ARG A 6 -17.69 -3.68 -7.85
N ARG A 7 -17.23 -2.50 -8.26
CA ARG A 7 -17.24 -2.07 -9.67
C ARG A 7 -15.89 -2.20 -10.36
N SER A 8 -14.80 -2.40 -9.61
CA SER A 8 -13.44 -2.41 -10.16
C SER A 8 -12.94 -3.82 -10.43
N ARG A 9 -12.28 -4.00 -11.58
CA ARG A 9 -11.54 -5.24 -11.89
C ARG A 9 -10.07 -5.16 -11.48
N PHE A 10 -9.51 -3.96 -11.39
CA PHE A 10 -8.16 -3.68 -10.92
C PHE A 10 -8.23 -2.63 -9.82
N ILE A 11 -7.69 -2.94 -8.66
CA ILE A 11 -7.73 -2.08 -7.49
C ILE A 11 -6.29 -1.83 -7.02
N PHE A 12 -5.84 -0.58 -7.16
CA PHE A 12 -4.52 -0.15 -6.68
C PHE A 12 -4.65 0.44 -5.29
N VAL A 13 -3.89 -0.11 -4.34
CA VAL A 13 -3.84 0.35 -2.96
C VAL A 13 -2.53 1.10 -2.75
N THR A 14 -2.62 2.43 -2.74
CA THR A 14 -1.49 3.35 -2.55
C THR A 14 -1.66 4.25 -1.32
N ALA A 15 -2.71 4.01 -0.54
CA ALA A 15 -3.04 4.81 0.65
C ALA A 15 -1.95 4.69 1.73
N THR A 16 -1.63 5.80 2.38
CA THR A 16 -0.77 5.80 3.57
C THR A 16 -1.49 5.13 4.73
N ILE A 17 -0.74 4.35 5.53
CA ILE A 17 -1.30 3.71 6.73
C ILE A 17 -1.59 4.77 7.81
N THR A 18 -2.77 4.67 8.41
CA THR A 18 -3.22 5.47 9.53
C THR A 18 -3.81 4.56 10.61
N THR A 19 -4.17 5.13 11.76
CA THR A 19 -4.87 4.38 12.82
C THR A 19 -6.22 3.83 12.36
N ASP A 20 -6.87 4.49 11.40
CA ASP A 20 -8.25 4.23 11.02
C ASP A 20 -8.37 3.23 9.84
N ASN A 21 -7.26 2.96 9.14
CA ASN A 21 -7.27 2.09 7.96
C ASN A 21 -6.45 0.80 8.10
N THR A 22 -6.02 0.47 9.32
CA THR A 22 -5.39 -0.82 9.62
C THR A 22 -6.40 -1.95 9.38
N SER A 23 -5.98 -3.00 8.63
CA SER A 23 -6.83 -4.10 8.20
C SER A 23 -8.11 -3.64 7.47
N LEU A 24 -8.00 -2.52 6.74
CA LEU A 24 -9.09 -1.99 5.93
C LEU A 24 -9.60 -3.04 4.93
N LEU A 25 -8.71 -3.85 4.36
CA LEU A 25 -9.04 -4.94 3.43
C LEU A 25 -9.01 -6.28 4.19
N ASN A 26 -10.11 -6.56 4.86
CA ASN A 26 -10.40 -7.82 5.56
C ASN A 26 -11.33 -8.72 4.73
N ALA A 27 -11.68 -9.90 5.23
CA ALA A 27 -12.53 -10.86 4.54
C ALA A 27 -13.85 -10.26 4.07
N GLU A 28 -14.55 -9.51 4.93
CA GLU A 28 -15.82 -8.87 4.59
C GLU A 28 -15.70 -7.97 3.35
N ARG A 29 -14.67 -7.14 3.32
CA ARG A 29 -14.46 -6.19 2.22
C ARG A 29 -13.90 -6.85 0.95
N LEU A 30 -13.12 -7.90 1.10
CA LEU A 30 -12.64 -8.70 -0.03
C LEU A 30 -13.80 -9.43 -0.74
N GLU A 31 -14.87 -9.80 -0.01
CA GLU A 31 -16.09 -10.34 -0.62
C GLU A 31 -16.79 -9.35 -1.56
N TRP A 32 -16.65 -8.05 -1.34
CA TRP A 32 -17.22 -7.05 -2.25
C TRP A 32 -16.52 -6.99 -3.61
N MET A 33 -15.33 -7.53 -3.73
CA MET A 33 -14.59 -7.53 -5.00
C MET A 33 -15.26 -8.46 -6.02
N GLN A 34 -15.14 -8.13 -7.29
CA GLN A 34 -15.61 -9.00 -8.36
C GLN A 34 -14.83 -10.31 -8.40
N PRO A 35 -15.47 -11.46 -8.74
CA PRO A 35 -14.76 -12.70 -8.98
C PRO A 35 -13.64 -12.50 -10.03
N GLY A 36 -12.41 -12.92 -9.69
CA GLY A 36 -11.25 -12.78 -10.55
C GLY A 36 -10.67 -11.36 -10.66
N ALA A 37 -11.20 -10.39 -9.89
CA ALA A 37 -10.59 -9.06 -9.80
C ALA A 37 -9.17 -9.14 -9.23
N MET A 38 -8.35 -8.13 -9.53
CA MET A 38 -6.96 -8.04 -9.09
C MET A 38 -6.76 -6.90 -8.10
N LEU A 39 -6.26 -7.24 -6.92
CA LEU A 39 -5.80 -6.28 -5.92
C LEU A 39 -4.29 -6.07 -6.06
N ILE A 40 -3.86 -4.83 -6.18
CA ILE A 40 -2.44 -4.44 -6.28
C ILE A 40 -2.08 -3.61 -5.06
N LEU A 41 -1.35 -4.20 -4.11
CA LEU A 41 -0.97 -3.58 -2.84
C LEU A 41 0.47 -3.07 -2.91
N LEU A 42 0.64 -1.76 -3.03
CA LEU A 42 1.94 -1.10 -3.21
C LEU A 42 2.30 -0.15 -2.06
N SER A 43 1.48 -0.06 -1.04
CA SER A 43 1.65 0.95 0.03
C SER A 43 2.23 0.36 1.31
N ARG A 44 1.39 -0.24 2.15
CA ARG A 44 1.82 -0.84 3.42
C ARG A 44 0.98 -2.09 3.71
N ALA A 45 1.63 -3.13 4.19
CA ALA A 45 1.00 -4.41 4.50
C ALA A 45 -0.16 -4.30 5.49
N ALA A 46 -0.03 -3.44 6.50
CA ALA A 46 -1.04 -3.29 7.55
C ALA A 46 -2.41 -2.78 7.07
N ILE A 47 -2.55 -2.32 5.82
CA ILE A 47 -3.85 -1.96 5.23
C ILE A 47 -4.71 -3.20 4.95
N ALA A 48 -4.10 -4.36 4.77
CA ALA A 48 -4.81 -5.59 4.46
C ALA A 48 -4.56 -6.68 5.51
N ASP A 49 -5.56 -7.53 5.73
CA ASP A 49 -5.36 -8.77 6.44
C ASP A 49 -4.74 -9.81 5.48
N PHE A 50 -3.49 -10.16 5.71
CA PHE A 50 -2.76 -11.09 4.83
C PHE A 50 -3.24 -12.53 4.94
N GLY A 51 -3.81 -12.91 6.08
CA GLY A 51 -4.47 -14.21 6.23
C GLY A 51 -5.67 -14.34 5.30
N ASP A 52 -6.49 -13.31 5.26
CA ASP A 52 -7.66 -13.25 4.38
C ASP A 52 -7.26 -13.11 2.91
N LEU A 53 -6.29 -12.22 2.58
CA LEU A 53 -5.77 -12.10 1.22
C LEU A 53 -5.34 -13.46 0.66
N ARG A 54 -4.59 -14.24 1.43
CA ARG A 54 -4.13 -15.56 1.04
C ARG A 54 -5.28 -16.54 0.81
N LYS A 55 -6.25 -16.59 1.73
CA LYS A 55 -7.44 -17.45 1.59
C LYS A 55 -8.20 -17.16 0.31
N PHE A 56 -8.45 -15.88 0.03
CA PHE A 56 -9.18 -15.44 -1.17
C PHE A 56 -8.39 -15.71 -2.46
N ALA A 57 -7.07 -15.55 -2.43
CA ALA A 57 -6.21 -15.84 -3.56
C ALA A 57 -6.10 -17.35 -3.83
N ASP A 58 -5.86 -18.16 -2.80
CA ASP A 58 -5.80 -19.63 -2.93
C ASP A 58 -7.11 -20.23 -3.44
N ALA A 59 -8.25 -19.68 -3.01
CA ALA A 59 -9.57 -20.07 -3.50
C ALA A 59 -9.85 -19.60 -4.94
N GLY A 60 -8.95 -18.81 -5.55
CA GLY A 60 -9.16 -18.25 -6.89
C GLY A 60 -10.24 -17.17 -6.96
N ARG A 61 -10.71 -16.68 -5.81
CA ARG A 61 -11.76 -15.66 -5.73
C ARG A 61 -11.27 -14.31 -6.25
N ILE A 62 -10.01 -13.97 -5.94
CA ILE A 62 -9.30 -12.78 -6.42
C ILE A 62 -7.88 -13.15 -6.83
N ARG A 63 -7.22 -12.24 -7.52
CA ARG A 63 -5.77 -12.24 -7.76
C ARG A 63 -5.13 -11.11 -6.95
N VAL A 64 -3.93 -11.33 -6.46
CA VAL A 64 -3.21 -10.34 -5.66
C VAL A 64 -1.82 -10.11 -6.23
N ALA A 65 -1.41 -8.85 -6.35
CA ALA A 65 -0.02 -8.46 -6.52
C ALA A 65 0.37 -7.63 -5.30
N THR A 66 1.44 -8.01 -4.60
CA THR A 66 1.89 -7.26 -3.44
C THR A 66 3.38 -7.01 -3.49
N ASP A 67 3.75 -5.77 -3.14
CA ASP A 67 5.15 -5.34 -2.98
C ASP A 67 5.54 -5.21 -1.51
N VAL A 68 4.59 -5.38 -0.59
CA VAL A 68 4.78 -5.18 0.85
C VAL A 68 4.27 -6.38 1.64
N PHE A 69 4.89 -6.68 2.79
CA PHE A 69 4.58 -7.84 3.62
C PHE A 69 4.54 -7.47 5.11
N PRO A 70 3.80 -8.23 5.94
CA PRO A 70 3.75 -8.01 7.39
C PRO A 70 5.13 -8.11 8.05
N GLU A 71 5.95 -9.05 7.59
CA GLU A 71 7.35 -9.22 7.99
C GLU A 71 8.26 -9.15 6.78
N GLU A 72 9.28 -8.32 6.87
CA GLU A 72 10.28 -8.12 5.81
C GLU A 72 11.69 -8.22 6.40
N PRO A 73 12.56 -9.06 5.82
CA PRO A 73 12.36 -9.91 4.63
C PRO A 73 11.44 -11.11 4.89
N VAL A 74 10.64 -11.48 3.88
CA VAL A 74 9.74 -12.63 3.94
C VAL A 74 10.53 -13.92 4.16
N ALA A 75 10.24 -14.66 5.23
CA ALA A 75 10.91 -15.90 5.57
C ALA A 75 10.84 -16.94 4.42
N LEU A 76 11.87 -17.79 4.31
CA LEU A 76 11.92 -18.79 3.24
C LEU A 76 10.78 -19.81 3.28
N ASN A 77 10.28 -20.11 4.48
CA ASN A 77 9.19 -21.04 4.74
C ASN A 77 7.82 -20.34 4.90
N ASP A 78 7.74 -19.02 4.64
CA ASP A 78 6.46 -18.30 4.74
C ASP A 78 5.47 -18.86 3.71
N PRO A 79 4.27 -19.25 4.15
CA PRO A 79 3.24 -19.80 3.26
C PRO A 79 2.84 -18.90 2.11
N ILE A 80 3.06 -17.58 2.22
CA ILE A 80 2.75 -16.63 1.14
C ILE A 80 3.51 -16.96 -0.15
N ARG A 81 4.70 -17.55 -0.05
CA ARG A 81 5.55 -17.90 -1.20
C ARG A 81 4.95 -18.98 -2.11
N THR A 82 4.04 -19.77 -1.56
CA THR A 82 3.35 -20.86 -2.29
C THR A 82 1.87 -20.59 -2.51
N THR A 83 1.36 -19.45 -2.02
CA THR A 83 -0.04 -19.05 -2.21
C THR A 83 -0.34 -18.84 -3.69
N LYS A 84 -1.36 -19.51 -4.19
CA LYS A 84 -1.79 -19.40 -5.59
C LYS A 84 -2.34 -18.00 -5.88
N ASN A 85 -2.29 -17.61 -7.16
CA ASN A 85 -2.83 -16.34 -7.64
C ASN A 85 -2.24 -15.09 -6.95
N MET A 86 -1.04 -15.21 -6.39
CA MET A 86 -0.27 -14.09 -5.84
C MET A 86 1.01 -13.85 -6.64
N LEU A 87 1.21 -12.59 -7.02
CA LEU A 87 2.47 -12.07 -7.56
C LEU A 87 3.17 -11.29 -6.44
N LEU A 88 4.39 -11.68 -6.12
CA LEU A 88 5.16 -11.10 -5.03
C LEU A 88 6.34 -10.28 -5.57
N SER A 89 6.53 -9.08 -5.06
CA SER A 89 7.68 -8.23 -5.32
C SER A 89 8.36 -7.89 -3.99
N ALA A 90 9.61 -7.46 -4.00
CA ALA A 90 10.45 -7.35 -2.81
C ALA A 90 10.54 -5.91 -2.30
N HIS A 91 9.41 -5.24 -2.10
CA HIS A 91 9.27 -3.85 -1.60
C HIS A 91 10.10 -2.86 -2.44
N ARG A 92 9.98 -2.96 -3.77
CA ARG A 92 10.79 -2.18 -4.70
C ARG A 92 9.97 -1.27 -5.63
N ALA A 93 8.65 -1.27 -5.51
CA ALA A 93 7.79 -0.50 -6.41
C ALA A 93 8.09 1.01 -6.38
N GLY A 94 8.51 1.55 -5.23
CA GLY A 94 8.90 2.94 -5.06
C GLY A 94 10.42 3.20 -5.11
N ALA A 95 11.26 2.17 -5.21
CA ALA A 95 12.72 2.27 -5.09
C ALA A 95 13.45 2.21 -6.44
N LEU A 96 12.82 2.71 -7.50
CA LEU A 96 13.46 2.85 -8.81
C LEU A 96 14.37 4.07 -8.81
N THR A 97 15.58 3.95 -9.40
CA THR A 97 16.53 5.07 -9.50
C THR A 97 15.90 6.31 -10.15
N SER A 98 15.10 6.12 -11.21
CA SER A 98 14.38 7.22 -11.87
C SER A 98 13.37 7.90 -10.96
N ALA A 99 12.62 7.14 -10.15
CA ALA A 99 11.65 7.69 -9.20
C ALA A 99 12.36 8.50 -8.09
N LEU A 100 13.48 7.99 -7.55
CA LEU A 100 14.26 8.68 -6.53
C LEU A 100 14.88 9.98 -7.08
N GLN A 101 15.37 9.97 -8.32
CA GLN A 101 15.88 11.17 -8.99
C GLN A 101 14.78 12.22 -9.18
N GLU A 102 13.58 11.81 -9.61
CA GLU A 102 12.46 12.72 -9.77
C GLU A 102 12.00 13.31 -8.44
N ILE A 103 11.88 12.50 -7.38
CA ILE A 103 11.59 12.99 -6.02
C ILE A 103 12.63 14.02 -5.59
N GLY A 104 13.92 13.74 -5.78
CA GLY A 104 15.00 14.69 -5.46
C GLY A 104 14.87 16.01 -6.19
N LYS A 105 14.54 15.98 -7.50
CA LYS A 105 14.30 17.15 -8.33
C LYS A 105 13.14 18.00 -7.78
N LEU A 106 11.98 17.38 -7.53
CA LEU A 106 10.81 18.08 -7.00
C LEU A 106 11.09 18.75 -5.64
N VAL A 107 11.85 18.07 -4.76
CA VAL A 107 12.27 18.65 -3.49
C VAL A 107 13.19 19.86 -3.68
N MET A 108 14.16 19.76 -4.58
CA MET A 108 15.08 20.88 -4.86
C MET A 108 14.36 22.09 -5.44
N GLU A 109 13.41 21.87 -6.36
CA GLU A 109 12.59 22.95 -6.95
C GLU A 109 11.81 23.69 -5.85
N ASP A 110 11.18 22.97 -4.92
CA ASP A 110 10.43 23.58 -3.82
C ASP A 110 11.35 24.29 -2.79
N LEU A 111 12.54 23.76 -2.54
CA LEU A 111 13.54 24.43 -1.68
C LEU A 111 14.01 25.77 -2.27
N GLU A 112 14.18 25.84 -3.59
CA GLU A 112 14.50 27.10 -4.27
C GLU A 112 13.35 28.12 -4.14
N LEU A 113 12.10 27.69 -4.26
CA LEU A 113 10.94 28.57 -4.06
C LEU A 113 10.89 29.09 -2.63
N ILE A 114 11.05 28.21 -1.64
CA ILE A 114 11.07 28.58 -0.22
C ILE A 114 12.22 29.56 0.07
N GLY A 115 13.40 29.34 -0.49
CA GLY A 115 14.54 30.26 -0.37
C GLY A 115 14.28 31.66 -0.92
N LYS A 116 13.34 31.79 -1.86
CA LYS A 116 12.86 33.07 -2.43
C LYS A 116 11.62 33.63 -1.70
N GLY A 117 11.19 33.01 -0.57
CA GLY A 117 10.00 33.40 0.16
C GLY A 117 8.68 33.02 -0.52
N LEU A 118 8.72 32.09 -1.50
CA LEU A 118 7.55 31.59 -2.24
C LEU A 118 7.09 30.26 -1.63
N PRO A 119 5.80 29.91 -1.73
CA PRO A 119 5.29 28.63 -1.24
C PRO A 119 5.78 27.46 -2.12
N PRO A 120 5.96 26.25 -1.55
CA PRO A 120 6.22 25.03 -2.32
C PRO A 120 5.03 24.71 -3.23
N VAL A 121 5.30 24.11 -4.39
CA VAL A 121 4.29 23.76 -5.40
C VAL A 121 4.14 22.23 -5.56
N SER A 122 5.24 21.50 -5.48
CA SER A 122 5.28 20.06 -5.76
C SER A 122 5.09 19.21 -4.50
N CYS A 123 5.67 19.62 -3.39
CA CYS A 123 5.61 18.89 -2.12
C CYS A 123 4.40 19.33 -1.28
N LYS A 124 3.67 18.37 -0.75
CA LYS A 124 2.57 18.67 0.17
C LYS A 124 3.13 19.09 1.53
N ARG A 125 2.56 20.17 2.09
CA ARG A 125 2.86 20.57 3.45
C ARG A 125 2.47 19.46 4.43
N ALA A 126 3.38 19.11 5.33
CA ALA A 126 3.08 18.24 6.46
C ALA A 126 2.14 18.99 7.43
N GLN A 127 0.90 18.53 7.50
CA GLN A 127 -0.09 19.06 8.46
C GLN A 127 -0.08 18.20 9.72
N LEU A 128 -0.14 18.83 10.89
CA LEU A 128 -0.06 18.13 12.18
C LEU A 128 -1.15 17.05 12.29
N GLU A 129 -2.36 17.37 11.88
CA GLU A 129 -3.53 16.47 11.92
C GLU A 129 -3.31 15.21 11.08
N THR A 130 -2.63 15.33 9.96
CA THR A 130 -2.34 14.20 9.09
C THR A 130 -1.12 13.41 9.57
N VAL A 131 -0.07 14.11 9.97
CA VAL A 131 1.20 13.51 10.41
C VAL A 131 1.02 12.67 11.67
N THR A 132 0.22 13.14 12.63
CA THR A 132 -0.05 12.41 13.87
C THR A 132 -0.81 11.10 13.65
N GLN A 133 -1.55 10.96 12.56
CA GLN A 133 -2.28 9.74 12.18
C GLN A 133 -1.44 8.75 11.37
N ILE A 134 -0.34 9.23 10.74
CA ILE A 134 0.52 8.39 9.90
C ILE A 134 1.34 7.46 10.81
N ARG A 135 1.35 6.16 10.48
CA ARG A 135 2.16 5.14 11.13
C ARG A 135 3.10 4.48 10.12
N SER A 136 4.35 4.34 10.49
CA SER A 136 5.34 3.59 9.69
C SER A 136 5.29 2.09 9.97
N LYS A 137 4.78 1.70 11.15
CA LYS A 137 4.62 0.30 11.58
C LYS A 137 3.22 0.09 12.16
N PRO A 138 2.67 -1.13 12.08
CA PRO A 138 1.44 -1.48 12.78
C PRO A 138 1.56 -1.21 14.29
N ILE A 139 0.44 -0.86 14.93
CA ILE A 139 0.37 -0.85 16.39
C ILE A 139 0.32 -2.32 16.83
N GLU A 140 1.27 -2.74 17.66
CA GLU A 140 1.15 -4.03 18.33
C GLU A 140 -0.10 -3.98 19.22
N LYS A 141 -1.04 -4.89 18.95
CA LYS A 141 -2.21 -5.05 19.82
C LYS A 141 -1.71 -5.70 21.11
N THR A 142 -1.60 -4.91 22.17
CA THR A 142 -1.46 -5.42 23.54
C THR A 142 -2.71 -6.16 23.96
#